data_c16cad4452cb6b5b1cf9119a601850c0
#
_entry.id   c16cad4452cb6b5b1cf9119a601850c0
#
_cell.length_a   1.000
_cell.length_b   1.000
_cell.length_c   1.000
_cell.angle_alpha   90.00
_cell.angle_beta   90.00
_cell.angle_gamma   90.00
#
_symmetry.space_group_name_H-M   'P 1'
#
loop_
_entity.id
_entity.type
_entity.pdbx_description
1 polymer ?
#
loop_
_entity_poly.entity_id
_entity_poly.type
_entity_poly.pdbx_seq_one_letter_code
_entity_poly.pdbx_strand_id
1 'polypeptide(L)'
;MKTDSSGNLSFASAGGLTFISTTDISNAANYSFTSFDSSSFDAYLFILINIIPVTDAVHIHMLTSSDGGSTYDTGGSDYNWNFVRSVVYGSDSGDDGDADQDDAHIALIGDNSGGANVIGSDANEHGVSGQIWMYNPASTQITHGTYDLMYQAN
;
A
#
# COMPACT_ATOMS: atom_id res chain seq x y z
N MET A 1 -30.46 2.73 5.62
CA MET A 1 -31.90 2.50 5.46
C MET A 1 -32.47 3.71 4.76
N LYS A 2 -33.07 3.53 3.59
CA LYS A 2 -33.76 4.60 2.86
C LYS A 2 -35.22 4.20 2.67
N THR A 3 -36.12 5.17 2.65
CA THR A 3 -37.50 4.97 2.22
C THR A 3 -37.64 5.50 0.78
N ASP A 4 -38.33 4.77 -0.08
CA ASP A 4 -38.77 5.32 -1.36
C ASP A 4 -39.92 6.31 -1.20
N SER A 5 -40.33 6.96 -2.28
CA SER A 5 -41.45 7.91 -2.28
C SER A 5 -42.81 7.30 -1.90
N SER A 6 -42.89 5.99 -1.79
CA SER A 6 -44.06 5.22 -1.39
C SER A 6 -43.99 4.72 0.07
N GLY A 7 -42.95 5.12 0.80
CA GLY A 7 -42.77 4.74 2.19
C GLY A 7 -42.22 3.32 2.41
N ASN A 8 -41.82 2.60 1.35
CA ASN A 8 -41.23 1.28 1.50
C ASN A 8 -39.80 1.41 2.01
N LEU A 9 -39.46 0.57 2.96
CA LEU A 9 -38.10 0.43 3.45
C LEU A 9 -37.27 -0.37 2.43
N SER A 10 -36.27 0.26 1.87
CA SER A 10 -35.20 -0.43 1.14
C SER A 10 -33.93 -0.48 1.98
N PHE A 11 -33.40 -1.66 2.11
CA PHE A 11 -32.02 -1.79 2.55
C PHE A 11 -31.15 -1.62 1.30
N ALA A 12 -30.33 -0.58 1.26
CA ALA A 12 -29.19 -0.61 0.34
C ALA A 12 -28.46 -1.92 0.60
N SER A 13 -28.07 -2.63 -0.43
CA SER A 13 -27.17 -3.77 -0.24
C SER A 13 -26.03 -3.29 0.64
N ALA A 14 -25.76 -4.01 1.73
CA ALA A 14 -24.63 -3.70 2.58
C ALA A 14 -23.42 -3.64 1.65
N GLY A 15 -22.87 -2.44 1.46
CA GLY A 15 -21.75 -2.20 0.56
C GLY A 15 -20.57 -3.00 1.06
N GLY A 16 -20.39 -4.19 0.51
CA GLY A 16 -19.18 -4.97 0.67
C GLY A 16 -18.10 -4.46 -0.27
N LEU A 17 -16.90 -4.97 -0.11
CA LEU A 17 -15.84 -4.75 -1.09
C LEU A 17 -16.24 -5.35 -2.44
N THR A 18 -16.00 -4.60 -3.51
CA THR A 18 -16.15 -5.09 -4.89
C THR A 18 -14.79 -5.56 -5.37
N PHE A 19 -14.69 -6.81 -5.77
CA PHE A 19 -13.46 -7.33 -6.36
C PHE A 19 -13.24 -6.69 -7.74
N ILE A 20 -12.04 -6.13 -7.95
CA ILE A 20 -11.65 -5.48 -9.20
C ILE A 20 -10.74 -6.40 -10.02
N SER A 21 -9.62 -6.79 -9.45
CA SER A 21 -8.64 -7.64 -10.15
C SER A 21 -7.69 -8.33 -9.18
N THR A 22 -7.02 -9.35 -9.68
CA THR A 22 -5.84 -9.96 -9.05
C THR A 22 -4.74 -10.14 -10.10
N THR A 23 -3.50 -10.11 -9.66
CA THR A 23 -2.34 -10.33 -10.52
C THR A 23 -1.27 -11.09 -9.77
N ASP A 24 -0.75 -12.12 -10.41
CA ASP A 24 0.45 -12.80 -9.95
C ASP A 24 1.67 -12.05 -10.47
N ILE A 25 2.47 -11.52 -9.54
CA ILE A 25 3.70 -10.77 -9.87
C ILE A 25 4.85 -11.76 -9.87
N SER A 26 5.54 -11.87 -11.01
CA SER A 26 6.71 -12.75 -11.15
C SER A 26 7.82 -12.03 -11.88
N ASN A 27 8.99 -11.96 -11.25
CA ASN A 27 10.22 -11.38 -11.81
C ASN A 27 10.02 -9.97 -12.41
N ALA A 28 9.25 -9.14 -11.74
CA ALA A 28 8.95 -7.77 -12.14
C ALA A 28 9.57 -6.77 -11.15
N ALA A 29 10.17 -5.71 -11.65
CA ALA A 29 10.73 -4.64 -10.82
C ALA A 29 9.63 -3.75 -10.22
N ASN A 30 8.48 -3.67 -10.86
CA ASN A 30 7.31 -2.91 -10.41
C ASN A 30 6.03 -3.52 -10.93
N TYR A 31 4.93 -3.14 -10.31
CA TYR A 31 3.59 -3.42 -10.79
C TYR A 31 2.75 -2.14 -10.73
N SER A 32 2.07 -1.83 -11.83
CA SER A 32 1.21 -0.65 -11.95
C SER A 32 -0.26 -1.04 -11.92
N PHE A 33 -1.01 -0.45 -11.01
CA PHE A 33 -2.47 -0.54 -10.99
C PHE A 33 -3.04 0.77 -11.54
N THR A 34 -3.77 0.67 -12.64
CA THR A 34 -4.34 1.83 -13.35
C THR A 34 -5.87 1.78 -13.48
N SER A 35 -6.51 0.78 -12.88
CA SER A 35 -7.95 0.54 -13.01
C SER A 35 -8.75 1.26 -11.92
N PHE A 36 -8.49 2.55 -11.69
CA PHE A 36 -9.28 3.37 -10.80
C PHE A 36 -10.55 3.85 -11.49
N ASP A 37 -11.70 3.64 -10.85
CA ASP A 37 -13.00 4.14 -11.29
C ASP A 37 -13.53 5.12 -10.24
N SER A 38 -13.21 6.38 -10.43
CA SER A 38 -13.62 7.47 -9.52
C SER A 38 -15.12 7.76 -9.53
N SER A 39 -15.86 7.23 -10.51
CA SER A 39 -17.30 7.38 -10.56
C SER A 39 -18.02 6.38 -9.66
N SER A 40 -17.35 5.31 -9.30
CA SER A 40 -17.93 4.19 -8.55
C SER A 40 -17.34 4.00 -7.15
N PHE A 41 -16.08 4.38 -6.93
CA PHE A 41 -15.38 4.08 -5.69
C PHE A 41 -14.56 5.27 -5.16
N ASP A 42 -14.78 5.58 -3.91
CA ASP A 42 -14.01 6.59 -3.16
C ASP A 42 -12.80 6.00 -2.42
N ALA A 43 -12.72 4.68 -2.31
CA ALA A 43 -11.63 4.01 -1.63
C ALA A 43 -11.26 2.69 -2.31
N TYR A 44 -9.98 2.37 -2.28
CA TYR A 44 -9.41 1.13 -2.82
C TYR A 44 -8.63 0.40 -1.76
N LEU A 45 -8.80 -0.90 -1.73
CA LEU A 45 -8.04 -1.81 -0.88
C LEU A 45 -7.15 -2.69 -1.76
N PHE A 46 -5.84 -2.58 -1.56
CA PHE A 46 -4.85 -3.49 -2.13
C PHE A 46 -4.47 -4.52 -1.09
N ILE A 47 -4.52 -5.78 -1.46
CA ILE A 47 -4.08 -6.89 -0.61
C ILE A 47 -2.83 -7.47 -1.23
N LEU A 48 -1.74 -7.43 -0.50
CA LEU A 48 -0.47 -8.04 -0.86
C LEU A 48 -0.39 -9.41 -0.20
N ILE A 49 -0.04 -10.41 -0.99
CA ILE A 49 0.07 -11.78 -0.49
C ILE A 49 1.42 -12.33 -0.94
N ASN A 50 2.29 -12.57 0.03
CA ASN A 50 3.56 -13.26 -0.17
C ASN A 50 4.41 -12.67 -1.31
N ILE A 51 4.62 -11.34 -1.28
CA ILE A 51 5.47 -10.65 -2.23
C ILE A 51 6.93 -10.88 -1.83
N ILE A 52 7.61 -11.76 -2.53
CA ILE A 52 9.00 -12.12 -2.28
C ILE A 52 9.88 -11.44 -3.33
N PRO A 53 10.86 -10.63 -2.93
CA PRO A 53 11.79 -10.03 -3.87
C PRO A 53 12.74 -11.10 -4.46
N VAL A 54 13.21 -10.85 -5.67
CA VAL A 54 14.24 -11.71 -6.30
C VAL A 54 15.63 -11.39 -5.77
N THR A 55 15.81 -10.13 -5.35
CA THR A 55 17.07 -9.64 -4.78
C THR A 55 16.90 -9.49 -3.28
N ASP A 56 17.90 -9.91 -2.56
CA ASP A 56 17.97 -9.77 -1.12
C ASP A 56 18.20 -8.32 -0.67
N ALA A 57 17.76 -8.02 0.54
CA ALA A 57 17.94 -6.71 1.18
C ALA A 57 17.38 -5.53 0.37
N VAL A 58 16.11 -5.61 -0.04
CA VAL A 58 15.43 -4.56 -0.81
C VAL A 58 14.29 -3.89 -0.02
N HIS A 59 13.89 -2.73 -0.52
CA HIS A 59 12.75 -1.95 -0.02
C HIS A 59 11.55 -2.08 -0.97
N ILE A 60 10.36 -1.85 -0.45
CA ILE A 60 9.15 -1.68 -1.27
C ILE A 60 8.66 -0.24 -1.12
N HIS A 61 8.52 0.41 -2.26
CA HIS A 61 8.02 1.77 -2.37
C HIS A 61 6.70 1.82 -3.14
N MET A 62 5.90 2.83 -2.85
CA MET A 62 4.70 3.15 -3.62
C MET A 62 4.85 4.52 -4.25
N LEU A 63 4.47 4.62 -5.51
CA LEU A 63 4.39 5.86 -6.28
C LEU A 63 2.96 6.04 -6.78
N THR A 64 2.57 7.27 -7.00
CA THR A 64 1.30 7.64 -7.62
C THR A 64 1.51 8.25 -9.00
N SER A 65 0.44 8.26 -9.79
CA SER A 65 0.42 8.82 -11.14
C SER A 65 -0.89 9.56 -11.34
N SER A 66 -0.82 10.75 -11.90
CA SER A 66 -1.99 11.57 -12.26
C SER A 66 -2.40 11.42 -13.73
N ASP A 67 -1.66 10.65 -14.53
CA ASP A 67 -1.87 10.49 -15.98
C ASP A 67 -2.15 9.04 -16.42
N GLY A 68 -2.71 8.24 -15.50
CA GLY A 68 -3.08 6.87 -15.77
C GLY A 68 -1.90 5.89 -15.87
N GLY A 69 -0.80 6.20 -15.18
CA GLY A 69 0.38 5.35 -15.13
C GLY A 69 1.39 5.59 -16.25
N SER A 70 1.24 6.67 -17.02
CA SER A 70 2.20 7.04 -18.06
C SER A 70 3.47 7.63 -17.47
N THR A 71 3.32 8.46 -16.43
CA THR A 71 4.41 8.97 -15.60
C THR A 71 4.06 8.83 -14.12
N TYR A 72 5.07 8.70 -13.28
CA TYR A 72 4.92 8.61 -11.84
C TYR A 72 5.58 9.81 -11.18
N ASP A 73 4.95 10.30 -10.13
CA ASP A 73 5.48 11.38 -9.32
C ASP A 73 6.73 10.87 -8.59
N THR A 74 7.86 11.53 -8.84
CA THR A 74 9.19 11.19 -8.26
C THR A 74 9.96 12.44 -7.85
N GLY A 75 9.27 13.56 -7.72
CA GLY A 75 9.86 14.79 -7.18
C GLY A 75 10.16 14.66 -5.70
N GLY A 76 11.25 15.26 -5.24
CA GLY A 76 11.67 15.19 -3.85
C GLY A 76 10.76 15.94 -2.86
N SER A 77 9.52 16.24 -3.24
CA SER A 77 8.53 16.90 -2.39
C SER A 77 7.11 16.42 -2.71
N ASP A 78 6.99 15.25 -3.33
CA ASP A 78 5.70 14.75 -3.78
C ASP A 78 4.97 13.95 -2.70
N TYR A 79 5.70 13.42 -1.72
CA TYR A 79 5.15 12.53 -0.71
C TYR A 79 5.53 12.93 0.71
N ASN A 80 4.59 12.66 1.61
CA ASN A 80 4.82 12.63 3.05
C ASN A 80 4.33 11.29 3.58
N TRP A 81 5.13 10.61 4.37
CA TRP A 81 4.78 9.32 4.92
C TRP A 81 5.31 9.14 6.34
N ASN A 82 4.69 8.24 7.07
CA ASN A 82 5.20 7.72 8.33
C ASN A 82 4.75 6.28 8.54
N PHE A 83 5.52 5.53 9.30
CA PHE A 83 5.10 4.23 9.81
C PHE A 83 5.58 4.00 11.23
N VAL A 84 4.90 3.09 11.90
CA VAL A 84 5.33 2.48 13.16
C VAL A 84 5.32 0.98 12.96
N ARG A 85 6.38 0.32 13.41
CA ARG A 85 6.49 -1.13 13.37
C ARG A 85 6.80 -1.68 14.76
N SER A 86 6.30 -2.87 15.04
CA SER A 86 6.75 -3.69 16.15
C SER A 86 7.68 -4.76 15.62
N VAL A 87 8.86 -4.86 16.19
CA VAL A 87 9.89 -5.80 15.80
C VAL A 87 10.27 -6.72 16.94
N VAL A 88 10.60 -7.96 16.57
CA VAL A 88 11.19 -8.95 17.48
C VAL A 88 12.46 -9.47 16.85
N TYR A 89 13.59 -9.21 17.50
CA TYR A 89 14.91 -9.68 17.09
C TYR A 89 15.47 -10.60 18.16
N GLY A 90 15.47 -11.87 17.93
CA GLY A 90 16.06 -12.80 18.90
C GLY A 90 15.49 -12.61 20.30
N SER A 91 16.25 -12.03 21.22
CA SER A 91 15.83 -11.71 22.58
C SER A 91 15.31 -10.28 22.75
N ASP A 92 15.45 -9.44 21.76
CA ASP A 92 15.01 -8.04 21.80
C ASP A 92 13.67 -7.88 21.10
N SER A 93 12.83 -7.07 21.67
CA SER A 93 11.57 -6.63 21.08
C SER A 93 11.39 -5.14 21.34
N GLY A 94 10.84 -4.45 20.38
CA GLY A 94 10.61 -3.01 20.51
C GLY A 94 9.72 -2.48 19.41
N ASP A 95 9.26 -1.27 19.62
CA ASP A 95 8.60 -0.50 18.59
C ASP A 95 9.62 0.48 17.99
N ASP A 96 9.59 0.59 16.69
CA ASP A 96 10.40 1.50 15.92
C ASP A 96 9.52 2.18 14.87
N GLY A 97 9.94 3.30 14.38
CA GLY A 97 9.17 4.03 13.38
C GLY A 97 10.07 4.97 12.59
N ASP A 98 9.58 5.33 11.44
CA ASP A 98 10.22 6.30 10.59
C ASP A 98 9.19 7.20 9.92
N ALA A 99 9.62 8.36 9.46
CA ALA A 99 8.80 9.32 8.76
C ALA A 99 9.67 10.21 7.88
N ASP A 100 9.18 10.56 6.73
CA ASP A 100 9.80 11.59 5.90
C ASP A 100 8.75 12.57 5.36
N GLN A 101 9.21 13.77 5.11
CA GLN A 101 8.48 14.84 4.47
C GLN A 101 9.25 15.25 3.23
N ASP A 102 8.51 15.64 2.21
CA ASP A 102 9.12 16.07 0.95
C ASP A 102 9.97 14.96 0.29
N ASP A 103 9.44 13.74 0.25
CA ASP A 103 10.11 12.58 -0.36
C ASP A 103 9.67 12.35 -1.82
N ALA A 104 10.46 11.55 -2.52
CA ALA A 104 10.21 11.13 -3.90
C ALA A 104 9.35 9.86 -4.01
N HIS A 105 8.96 9.25 -2.88
CA HIS A 105 8.16 8.03 -2.82
C HIS A 105 7.54 7.83 -1.45
N ILE A 106 6.60 6.91 -1.35
CA ILE A 106 6.08 6.43 -0.06
C ILE A 106 6.82 5.14 0.28
N ALA A 107 7.57 5.16 1.36
CA ALA A 107 8.19 3.95 1.87
C ALA A 107 7.12 3.06 2.52
N LEU A 108 6.88 1.89 1.95
CA LEU A 108 6.01 0.87 2.54
C LEU A 108 6.77 -0.02 3.49
N ILE A 109 8.00 -0.35 3.15
CA ILE A 109 8.92 -1.11 3.99
C ILE A 109 10.30 -0.54 3.81
N GLY A 110 10.88 -0.12 4.93
CA GLY A 110 12.24 0.33 5.04
C GLY A 110 12.63 1.41 4.07
N ASP A 111 12.62 2.61 4.50
CA ASP A 111 13.45 3.63 3.91
C ASP A 111 14.40 4.10 4.96
N ASN A 112 15.63 4.17 4.53
CA ASN A 112 16.65 4.95 5.14
C ASN A 112 17.38 4.43 6.40
N SER A 113 18.65 4.51 6.29
CA SER A 113 19.65 4.76 7.32
C SER A 113 20.00 3.64 8.29
N GLY A 114 19.84 2.37 7.93
CA GLY A 114 20.41 1.41 8.86
C GLY A 114 20.28 -0.07 8.60
N GLY A 115 20.06 -0.51 7.38
CA GLY A 115 20.22 -1.94 7.03
C GLY A 115 19.25 -2.94 7.67
N ALA A 116 18.43 -2.51 8.61
CA ALA A 116 17.57 -3.39 9.39
C ALA A 116 16.11 -3.47 8.89
N ASN A 117 15.79 -2.72 7.84
CA ASN A 117 14.41 -2.55 7.35
C ASN A 117 14.24 -3.01 5.92
N VAL A 118 14.90 -4.07 5.56
CA VAL A 118 14.90 -4.62 4.21
C VAL A 118 14.20 -5.97 4.21
N ILE A 119 13.65 -6.31 3.08
CA ILE A 119 13.00 -7.62 2.86
C ILE A 119 14.05 -8.55 2.30
N GLY A 120 14.15 -9.72 2.87
CA GLY A 120 15.01 -10.76 2.36
C GLY A 120 14.37 -11.61 1.27
N SER A 121 15.20 -12.33 0.55
CA SER A 121 14.82 -13.27 -0.50
C SER A 121 15.17 -14.73 -0.18
N ASP A 122 15.65 -15.00 1.02
CA ASP A 122 16.08 -16.35 1.43
C ASP A 122 14.90 -17.33 1.57
N ALA A 123 15.17 -18.60 1.42
CA ALA A 123 14.14 -19.65 1.37
C ALA A 123 13.25 -19.77 2.62
N ASN A 124 13.68 -19.19 3.74
CA ASN A 124 12.91 -19.16 4.98
C ASN A 124 12.21 -17.84 5.24
N GLU A 125 12.34 -16.88 4.33
CA GLU A 125 11.72 -15.58 4.41
C GLU A 125 10.43 -15.57 3.60
N HIS A 126 9.36 -15.11 4.21
CA HIS A 126 8.02 -15.22 3.66
C HIS A 126 7.56 -13.98 2.88
N GLY A 127 8.51 -13.08 2.56
CA GLY A 127 8.19 -11.85 1.84
C GLY A 127 7.24 -10.93 2.61
N VAL A 128 6.48 -10.14 1.87
CA VAL A 128 5.54 -9.16 2.42
C VAL A 128 4.11 -9.58 2.19
N SER A 129 3.31 -9.46 3.23
CA SER A 129 1.86 -9.64 3.15
C SER A 129 1.15 -8.56 3.97
N GLY A 130 -0.04 -8.16 3.53
CA GLY A 130 -0.85 -7.20 4.24
C GLY A 130 -1.77 -6.40 3.34
N GLN A 131 -2.11 -5.20 3.75
CA GLN A 131 -3.10 -4.37 3.08
C GLN A 131 -2.68 -2.91 3.01
N ILE A 132 -3.11 -2.26 1.94
CA ILE A 132 -2.96 -0.83 1.72
C ILE A 132 -4.33 -0.27 1.37
N TRP A 133 -4.79 0.73 2.11
CA TRP A 133 -5.96 1.51 1.77
C TRP A 133 -5.54 2.82 1.12
N MET A 134 -6.17 3.15 0.02
CA MET A 134 -6.04 4.44 -0.65
C MET A 134 -7.42 5.10 -0.72
N TYR A 135 -7.48 6.36 -0.30
CA TYR A 135 -8.73 7.12 -0.23
C TYR A 135 -8.73 8.26 -1.24
N ASN A 136 -9.84 8.39 -1.97
CA ASN A 136 -10.09 9.44 -2.96
C ASN A 136 -8.95 9.62 -4.00
N PRO A 137 -8.44 8.55 -4.63
CA PRO A 137 -7.28 8.66 -5.54
C PRO A 137 -7.53 9.51 -6.77
N ALA A 138 -8.78 9.76 -7.14
CA ALA A 138 -9.14 10.60 -8.28
C ALA A 138 -9.60 12.01 -7.87
N SER A 139 -9.45 12.37 -6.59
CA SER A 139 -9.75 13.71 -6.10
C SER A 139 -8.70 14.71 -6.60
N THR A 140 -9.11 15.97 -6.74
CA THR A 140 -8.18 17.11 -6.92
C THR A 140 -7.51 17.53 -5.61
N GLN A 141 -7.89 16.91 -4.50
CA GLN A 141 -7.28 17.10 -3.19
C GLN A 141 -6.15 16.09 -3.00
N ILE A 142 -5.37 16.28 -1.95
CA ILE A 142 -4.30 15.35 -1.59
C ILE A 142 -4.88 13.94 -1.36
N THR A 143 -4.38 12.98 -2.09
CA THR A 143 -4.66 11.56 -1.85
C THR A 143 -3.95 11.11 -0.58
N HIS A 144 -4.62 10.36 0.25
CA HIS A 144 -4.04 9.78 1.45
C HIS A 144 -4.42 8.31 1.59
N GLY A 145 -3.63 7.60 2.36
CA GLY A 145 -3.85 6.17 2.58
C GLY A 145 -3.31 5.71 3.92
N THR A 146 -3.60 4.48 4.22
CA THR A 146 -3.04 3.76 5.37
C THR A 146 -2.59 2.38 4.93
N TYR A 147 -1.61 1.81 5.60
CA TYR A 147 -1.17 0.45 5.32
C TYR A 147 -0.84 -0.30 6.60
N ASP A 148 -1.02 -1.61 6.50
CA ASP A 148 -0.70 -2.58 7.54
C ASP A 148 -0.02 -3.77 6.87
N LEU A 149 1.28 -3.89 7.05
CA LEU A 149 2.12 -4.85 6.35
C LEU A 149 2.93 -5.66 7.37
N MET A 150 3.02 -6.95 7.10
CA MET A 150 3.91 -7.87 7.81
C MET A 150 5.00 -8.37 6.87
N TYR A 151 6.21 -8.40 7.36
CA TYR A 151 7.36 -8.93 6.64
C TYR A 151 8.38 -9.49 7.62
N GLN A 152 9.26 -10.31 7.11
CA GLN A 152 10.45 -10.75 7.82
C GLN A 152 11.63 -9.93 7.32
N ALA A 153 12.29 -9.24 8.22
CA ALA A 153 13.52 -8.54 7.92
C ALA A 153 14.68 -9.54 7.76
N ASN A 154 15.61 -9.19 6.88
CA ASN A 154 16.84 -9.95 6.66
C ASN A 154 17.80 -9.83 7.86
#